data_a8f5d5928207ac461c6d10e773f068ef
#
_entry.id   a8f5d5928207ac461c6d10e773f068ef
#
_cell.length_a   1.000
_cell.length_b   1.000
_cell.length_c   1.000
_cell.angle_alpha   90.00
_cell.angle_beta   90.00
_cell.angle_gamma   90.00
#
_symmetry.space_group_name_H-M   'P 1'
#
loop_
_entity.id
_entity.type
_entity.pdbx_description
1 polymer ?
#
loop_
_entity_poly.entity_id
_entity_poly.type
_entity_poly.pdbx_seq_one_letter_code
_entity_poly.pdbx_strand_id
1 'polypeptide(L)'
;MREFWNTIQLIFTAVGGWLGWFLGGSDGLLFALIAFVVIDYITGVMCAVADKKLSSAVGFKGICRKVLIFALVGGGHILDTQVIGAGSILRTAVIFFYLSNEGISLLENAAHLGLPVPKKLKDVLEQLHQSSEKEDDDESA
;
A
#
# COMPACT_ATOMS: atom_id res chain seq x y z
N MET A 1 -28.63 14.27 18.49
CA MET A 1 -27.25 14.46 18.02
C MET A 1 -26.24 13.52 18.69
N ARG A 2 -26.31 13.31 19.99
CA ARG A 2 -25.39 12.37 20.69
C ARG A 2 -25.50 10.93 20.16
N GLU A 3 -26.71 10.43 19.95
CA GLU A 3 -26.95 9.07 19.43
C GLU A 3 -26.42 8.89 18.01
N PHE A 4 -26.55 9.90 17.18
CA PHE A 4 -26.00 9.91 15.82
C PHE A 4 -24.45 9.79 15.83
N TRP A 5 -23.79 10.57 16.68
CA TRP A 5 -22.33 10.48 16.84
C TRP A 5 -21.88 9.14 17.40
N ASN A 6 -22.58 8.61 18.40
CA ASN A 6 -22.30 7.29 18.96
C ASN A 6 -22.43 6.17 17.92
N THR A 7 -23.45 6.24 17.08
CA THR A 7 -23.65 5.27 16.00
C THR A 7 -22.54 5.35 14.96
N ILE A 8 -22.14 6.55 14.55
CA ILE A 8 -21.02 6.75 13.64
C ILE A 8 -19.73 6.19 14.22
N GLN A 9 -19.41 6.52 15.47
CA GLN A 9 -18.24 6.00 16.14
C GLN A 9 -18.23 4.48 16.24
N LEU A 10 -19.38 3.87 16.52
CA LEU A 10 -19.53 2.42 16.60
C LEU A 10 -19.26 1.77 15.24
N ILE A 11 -19.82 2.33 14.16
CA ILE A 11 -19.58 1.85 12.79
C ILE A 11 -18.10 1.95 12.43
N PHE A 12 -17.46 3.09 12.67
CA PHE A 12 -16.03 3.27 12.39
C PHE A 12 -15.15 2.32 13.21
N THR A 13 -15.51 2.08 14.46
CA THR A 13 -14.78 1.14 15.33
C THR A 13 -14.92 -0.30 14.84
N ALA A 14 -16.13 -0.70 14.46
CA ALA A 14 -16.38 -2.05 13.95
C ALA A 14 -15.67 -2.29 12.60
N VAL A 15 -15.76 -1.34 11.68
CA VAL A 15 -15.07 -1.40 10.37
C VAL A 15 -13.56 -1.39 10.55
N GLY A 16 -13.03 -0.50 11.40
CA GLY A 16 -11.60 -0.42 11.69
C GLY A 16 -11.07 -1.70 12.37
N GLY A 17 -11.82 -2.26 13.30
CA GLY A 17 -11.48 -3.52 13.96
C GLY A 17 -11.47 -4.70 12.98
N TRP A 18 -12.47 -4.79 12.12
CA TRP A 18 -12.53 -5.81 11.08
C TRP A 18 -11.39 -5.68 10.06
N LEU A 19 -11.12 -4.47 9.59
CA LEU A 19 -10.00 -4.20 8.67
C LEU A 19 -8.66 -4.55 9.33
N GLY A 20 -8.46 -4.17 10.59
CA GLY A 20 -7.26 -4.51 11.34
C GLY A 20 -7.05 -6.02 11.45
N TRP A 21 -8.12 -6.76 11.75
CA TRP A 21 -8.08 -8.22 11.76
C TRP A 21 -7.78 -8.80 10.37
N PHE A 22 -8.47 -8.33 9.34
CA PHE A 22 -8.28 -8.79 7.96
C PHE A 22 -6.85 -8.57 7.46
N LEU A 23 -6.25 -7.42 7.80
CA LEU A 23 -4.89 -7.06 7.39
C LEU A 23 -3.79 -7.70 8.26
N GLY A 24 -4.16 -8.48 9.26
CA GLY A 24 -3.19 -9.16 10.12
C GLY A 24 -2.65 -8.33 11.27
N GLY A 25 -3.36 -7.28 11.66
CA GLY A 25 -3.00 -6.38 12.75
C GLY A 25 -2.26 -5.13 12.29
N SER A 26 -2.21 -4.14 13.18
CA SER A 26 -1.54 -2.86 12.95
C SER A 26 -0.10 -2.94 13.45
N ASP A 27 0.85 -3.00 12.55
CA ASP A 27 2.28 -2.95 12.82
C ASP A 27 2.98 -1.85 12.03
N GLY A 28 4.28 -1.66 12.26
CA GLY A 28 5.07 -0.64 11.59
C GLY A 28 5.15 -0.82 10.08
N LEU A 29 5.15 -2.06 9.58
CA LEU A 29 5.16 -2.36 8.15
C LEU A 29 3.86 -1.94 7.48
N LEU A 30 2.73 -2.28 8.07
CA LEU A 30 1.42 -1.87 7.54
C LEU A 30 1.25 -0.36 7.59
N PHE A 31 1.68 0.29 8.67
CA PHE A 31 1.67 1.74 8.77
C PHE A 31 2.50 2.40 7.68
N ALA A 32 3.73 1.91 7.43
CA ALA A 32 4.58 2.41 6.36
C ALA A 32 3.92 2.25 5.00
N LEU A 33 3.31 1.09 4.71
CA LEU A 33 2.60 0.86 3.46
C LEU A 33 1.42 1.83 3.29
N ILE A 34 0.60 2.02 4.33
CA ILE A 34 -0.52 2.98 4.28
C ILE A 34 -0.01 4.39 3.99
N ALA A 35 1.04 4.83 4.69
CA ALA A 35 1.61 6.16 4.49
C ALA A 35 2.12 6.35 3.04
N PHE A 36 2.87 5.39 2.52
CA PHE A 36 3.39 5.46 1.15
C PHE A 36 2.28 5.42 0.09
N VAL A 37 1.27 4.57 0.27
CA VAL A 37 0.10 4.50 -0.62
C VAL A 37 -0.65 5.82 -0.67
N VAL A 38 -0.87 6.46 0.49
CA VAL A 38 -1.57 7.75 0.56
C VAL A 38 -0.73 8.86 -0.08
N ILE A 39 0.55 8.94 0.24
CA ILE A 39 1.45 9.97 -0.31
C ILE A 39 1.62 9.78 -1.82
N ASP A 40 1.79 8.54 -2.29
CA ASP A 40 1.89 8.26 -3.73
C ASP A 40 0.61 8.67 -4.47
N TYR A 41 -0.56 8.36 -3.92
CA TYR A 41 -1.82 8.78 -4.51
C TYR A 41 -1.95 10.30 -4.61
N ILE A 42 -1.63 11.01 -3.53
CA ILE A 42 -1.68 12.49 -3.51
C ILE A 42 -0.72 13.07 -4.54
N THR A 43 0.53 12.60 -4.58
CA THR A 43 1.53 13.09 -5.53
C THR A 43 1.21 12.71 -6.96
N GLY A 44 0.61 11.55 -7.20
CA GLY A 44 0.10 11.15 -8.51
C GLY A 44 -1.02 12.06 -9.02
N VAL A 45 -1.95 12.44 -8.13
CA VAL A 45 -2.99 13.44 -8.44
C VAL A 45 -2.36 14.81 -8.75
N MET A 46 -1.36 15.22 -7.98
CA MET A 46 -0.64 16.47 -8.25
C MET A 46 0.02 16.48 -9.65
N CYS A 47 0.64 15.36 -10.03
CA CYS A 47 1.21 15.20 -11.39
C CYS A 47 0.11 15.30 -12.46
N ALA A 48 -1.02 14.62 -12.26
CA ALA A 48 -2.13 14.66 -13.21
C ALA A 48 -2.74 16.06 -13.35
N VAL A 49 -2.81 16.82 -12.26
CA VAL A 49 -3.23 18.24 -12.29
C VAL A 49 -2.22 19.10 -13.07
N ALA A 50 -0.92 18.91 -12.81
CA ALA A 50 0.14 19.65 -13.51
C ALA A 50 0.13 19.38 -15.02
N ASP A 51 -0.13 18.14 -15.41
CA ASP A 51 -0.22 17.71 -16.83
C ASP A 51 -1.58 17.99 -17.47
N LYS A 52 -2.53 18.54 -16.72
CA LYS A 52 -3.93 18.77 -17.17
C LYS A 52 -4.62 17.49 -17.65
N LYS A 53 -4.29 16.35 -17.05
CA LYS A 53 -4.84 15.02 -17.37
C LYS A 53 -5.73 14.45 -16.27
N LEU A 54 -6.01 15.22 -15.21
CA LEU A 54 -6.87 14.74 -14.11
C LEU A 54 -8.30 14.57 -14.60
N SER A 55 -8.84 13.39 -14.33
CA SER A 55 -10.25 13.07 -14.55
C SER A 55 -10.76 12.16 -13.43
N SER A 56 -12.09 12.10 -13.28
CA SER A 56 -12.71 11.17 -12.32
C SER A 56 -12.33 9.71 -12.60
N ALA A 57 -12.20 9.33 -13.85
CA ALA A 57 -11.78 7.99 -14.25
C ALA A 57 -10.34 7.68 -13.82
N VAL A 58 -9.42 8.60 -13.98
CA VAL A 58 -8.02 8.47 -13.55
C VAL A 58 -7.93 8.36 -12.04
N GLY A 59 -8.61 9.22 -11.31
CA GLY A 59 -8.64 9.19 -9.84
C GLY A 59 -9.26 7.90 -9.30
N PHE A 60 -10.38 7.46 -9.86
CA PHE A 60 -11.06 6.23 -9.46
C PHE A 60 -10.21 4.97 -9.72
N LYS A 61 -9.57 4.88 -10.88
CA LYS A 61 -8.64 3.78 -11.21
C LYS A 61 -7.48 3.72 -10.21
N GLY A 62 -6.93 4.86 -9.82
CA GLY A 62 -5.89 4.94 -8.80
C GLY A 62 -6.36 4.40 -7.46
N ILE A 63 -7.54 4.78 -6.99
CA ILE A 63 -8.13 4.26 -5.75
C ILE A 63 -8.35 2.75 -5.82
N CYS A 64 -8.90 2.24 -6.92
CA CYS A 64 -9.11 0.80 -7.11
C CYS A 64 -7.79 0.01 -6.99
N ARG A 65 -6.73 0.48 -7.62
CA ARG A 65 -5.40 -0.15 -7.49
C ARG A 65 -4.90 -0.18 -6.06
N LYS A 66 -5.06 0.92 -5.32
CA LYS A 66 -4.66 1.01 -3.90
C LYS A 66 -5.49 0.07 -3.02
N VAL A 67 -6.78 -0.04 -3.25
CA VAL A 67 -7.64 -1.00 -2.55
C VAL A 67 -7.19 -2.44 -2.81
N LEU A 68 -6.82 -2.78 -4.04
CA LEU A 68 -6.30 -4.11 -4.38
C LEU A 68 -5.00 -4.44 -3.67
N ILE A 69 -4.11 -3.48 -3.45
CA ILE A 69 -2.90 -3.68 -2.64
C ILE A 69 -3.27 -4.21 -1.24
N PHE A 70 -4.18 -3.56 -0.56
CA PHE A 70 -4.62 -3.98 0.77
C PHE A 70 -5.41 -5.30 0.76
N ALA A 71 -6.16 -5.57 -0.30
CA ALA A 71 -6.80 -6.87 -0.50
C ALA A 71 -5.75 -8.00 -0.60
N LEU A 72 -4.64 -7.77 -1.28
CA LEU A 72 -3.54 -8.73 -1.38
C LEU A 72 -2.80 -8.91 -0.04
N VAL A 73 -2.61 -7.84 0.74
CA VAL A 73 -2.06 -7.94 2.10
C VAL A 73 -2.95 -8.83 2.98
N GLY A 74 -4.25 -8.59 2.96
CA GLY A 74 -5.22 -9.40 3.69
C GLY A 74 -5.26 -10.85 3.20
N GLY A 75 -5.19 -11.06 1.88
CA GLY A 75 -5.08 -12.39 1.27
C GLY A 75 -3.84 -13.14 1.75
N GLY A 76 -2.68 -12.49 1.77
CA GLY A 76 -1.44 -13.04 2.31
C GLY A 76 -1.59 -13.44 3.79
N HIS A 77 -2.20 -12.58 4.60
CA HIS A 77 -2.48 -12.88 6.00
C HIS A 77 -3.40 -14.12 6.18
N ILE A 78 -4.45 -14.23 5.37
CA ILE A 78 -5.34 -15.39 5.40
C ILE A 78 -4.58 -16.67 5.04
N LEU A 79 -3.75 -16.65 4.01
CA LEU A 79 -2.93 -17.79 3.62
C LEU A 79 -1.93 -18.18 4.72
N ASP A 80 -1.26 -17.21 5.34
CA ASP A 80 -0.35 -17.46 6.45
C ASP A 80 -1.05 -18.14 7.63
N THR A 81 -2.26 -17.70 7.98
CA THR A 81 -2.96 -18.18 9.17
C THR A 81 -3.81 -19.43 8.92
N GLN A 82 -4.45 -19.55 7.76
CA GLN A 82 -5.41 -20.62 7.49
C GLN A 82 -4.82 -21.77 6.67
N VAL A 83 -3.81 -21.51 5.85
CA VAL A 83 -3.21 -22.53 4.97
C VAL A 83 -1.86 -22.99 5.52
N ILE A 84 -0.96 -22.06 5.79
CA ILE A 84 0.37 -22.37 6.34
C ILE A 84 0.27 -22.68 7.83
N GLY A 85 -0.61 -21.97 8.53
CA GLY A 85 -0.92 -22.21 9.95
C GLY A 85 0.02 -21.54 10.94
N ALA A 86 1.05 -20.80 10.47
CA ALA A 86 2.00 -20.10 11.33
C ALA A 86 2.72 -18.96 10.60
N GLY A 87 3.06 -17.91 11.34
CA GLY A 87 3.89 -16.83 10.86
C GLY A 87 3.15 -15.78 10.02
N SER A 88 3.93 -14.96 9.31
CA SER A 88 3.45 -13.84 8.51
C SER A 88 4.32 -13.64 7.25
N ILE A 89 4.80 -14.72 6.67
CA ILE A 89 5.77 -14.69 5.55
C ILE A 89 5.14 -14.07 4.32
N LEU A 90 3.95 -14.55 3.91
CA LEU A 90 3.29 -14.06 2.70
C LEU A 90 2.78 -12.62 2.89
N ARG A 91 2.16 -12.33 4.03
CA ARG A 91 1.75 -10.96 4.37
C ARG A 91 2.95 -9.99 4.29
N THR A 92 4.06 -10.36 4.91
CA THR A 92 5.27 -9.54 4.94
C THR A 92 5.85 -9.36 3.55
N ALA A 93 5.94 -10.40 2.74
CA ALA A 93 6.42 -10.34 1.37
C ALA A 93 5.56 -9.39 0.51
N VAL A 94 4.23 -9.49 0.61
CA VAL A 94 3.30 -8.60 -0.10
C VAL A 94 3.50 -7.14 0.33
N ILE A 95 3.62 -6.88 1.63
CA ILE A 95 3.84 -5.51 2.13
C ILE A 95 5.16 -4.94 1.60
N PHE A 96 6.27 -5.67 1.68
CA PHE A 96 7.57 -5.20 1.18
C PHE A 96 7.57 -4.96 -0.32
N PHE A 97 6.95 -5.84 -1.09
CA PHE A 97 6.82 -5.66 -2.54
C PHE A 97 6.10 -4.35 -2.88
N TYR A 98 4.92 -4.13 -2.30
CA TYR A 98 4.17 -2.92 -2.60
C TYR A 98 4.76 -1.66 -1.94
N LEU A 99 5.36 -1.78 -0.76
CA LEU A 99 6.07 -0.65 -0.14
C LEU A 99 7.20 -0.13 -1.04
N SER A 100 7.99 -1.03 -1.63
CA SER A 100 9.04 -0.66 -2.58
C SER A 100 8.46 -0.06 -3.87
N ASN A 101 7.40 -0.64 -4.41
CA ASN A 101 6.70 -0.12 -5.58
C ASN A 101 6.13 1.29 -5.36
N GLU A 102 5.42 1.49 -4.26
CA GLU A 102 4.85 2.79 -3.91
C GLU A 102 5.96 3.83 -3.65
N GLY A 103 7.07 3.40 -3.03
CA GLY A 103 8.23 4.26 -2.83
C GLY A 103 8.89 4.69 -4.13
N ILE A 104 9.08 3.79 -5.08
CA ILE A 104 9.61 4.11 -6.42
C ILE A 104 8.65 5.06 -7.15
N SER A 105 7.36 4.77 -7.14
CA SER A 105 6.34 5.62 -7.76
C SER A 105 6.32 7.02 -7.16
N LEU A 106 6.46 7.14 -5.84
CA LEU A 106 6.56 8.44 -5.16
C LEU A 106 7.79 9.23 -5.63
N LEU A 107 8.94 8.57 -5.79
CA LEU A 107 10.14 9.21 -6.31
C LEU A 107 9.98 9.66 -7.76
N GLU A 108 9.32 8.86 -8.58
CA GLU A 108 8.99 9.21 -9.97
C GLU A 108 8.05 10.43 -10.03
N ASN A 109 7.03 10.46 -9.19
CA ASN A 109 6.14 11.62 -9.07
C ASN A 109 6.90 12.89 -8.64
N ALA A 110 7.78 12.77 -7.65
CA ALA A 110 8.61 13.88 -7.18
C ALA A 110 9.53 14.40 -8.30
N ALA A 111 10.20 13.52 -9.03
CA ALA A 111 11.04 13.87 -10.17
C ALA A 111 10.22 14.53 -11.30
N HIS A 112 9.02 14.03 -11.58
CA HIS A 112 8.10 14.59 -12.56
C HIS A 112 7.70 16.04 -12.23
N LEU A 113 7.55 16.35 -10.94
CA LEU A 113 7.25 17.70 -10.45
C LEU A 113 8.51 18.59 -10.30
N GLY A 114 9.67 18.09 -10.71
CA GLY A 114 10.92 18.86 -10.76
C GLY A 114 11.76 18.83 -9.47
N LEU A 115 11.42 17.97 -8.50
CA LEU A 115 12.26 17.81 -7.33
C LEU A 115 13.47 16.89 -7.61
N PRO A 116 14.68 17.25 -7.14
CA PRO A 116 15.83 16.36 -7.24
C PRO A 116 15.64 15.16 -6.31
N VAL A 117 15.83 13.97 -6.84
CA VAL A 117 15.70 12.72 -6.07
C VAL A 117 17.10 12.19 -5.75
N PRO A 118 17.40 11.91 -4.45
CA PRO A 118 18.68 11.32 -4.08
C PRO A 118 18.86 9.93 -4.69
N LYS A 119 19.97 9.72 -5.41
CA LYS A 119 20.26 8.44 -6.09
C LYS A 119 20.25 7.26 -5.12
N LYS A 120 20.85 7.43 -3.93
CA LYS A 120 20.89 6.38 -2.91
C LYS A 120 19.51 5.89 -2.49
N LEU A 121 18.53 6.80 -2.37
CA LEU A 121 17.17 6.43 -1.99
C LEU A 121 16.51 5.59 -3.09
N LYS A 122 16.67 5.99 -4.34
CA LYS A 122 16.20 5.24 -5.50
C LYS A 122 16.81 3.85 -5.56
N ASP A 123 18.14 3.75 -5.43
CA ASP A 123 18.89 2.49 -5.48
C ASP A 123 18.41 1.51 -4.38
N VAL A 124 18.18 2.00 -3.15
CA VAL A 124 17.66 1.17 -2.04
C VAL A 124 16.26 0.63 -2.34
N LEU A 125 15.36 1.46 -2.84
CA LEU A 125 13.99 1.04 -3.17
C LEU A 125 13.96 0.05 -4.34
N GLU A 126 14.80 0.23 -5.35
CA GLU A 126 14.93 -0.71 -6.46
C GLU A 126 15.51 -2.05 -6.00
N GLN A 127 16.48 -2.05 -5.09
CA GLN A 127 17.01 -3.29 -4.49
C GLN A 127 15.95 -4.05 -3.69
N LEU A 128 15.15 -3.36 -2.90
CA LEU A 128 14.04 -3.98 -2.17
C LEU A 128 13.02 -4.61 -3.12
N HIS A 129 12.71 -3.93 -4.21
CA HIS A 129 11.80 -4.45 -5.22
C HIS A 129 12.33 -5.71 -5.89
N GLN A 130 13.57 -5.70 -6.34
CA GLN A 130 14.22 -6.86 -6.97
C GLN A 130 14.39 -8.05 -6.01
N SER A 131 14.61 -7.80 -4.73
CA SER A 131 14.70 -8.86 -3.73
C SER A 131 13.34 -9.56 -3.54
N SER A 132 12.27 -8.79 -3.53
CA SER A 132 10.91 -9.33 -3.42
C SER A 132 10.53 -10.18 -4.64
N GLU A 133 10.89 -9.76 -5.85
CA GLU A 133 10.61 -10.54 -7.08
C GLU A 133 11.39 -11.85 -7.12
N LYS A 134 12.63 -11.89 -6.64
CA LYS A 134 13.46 -13.12 -6.63
C LYS A 134 12.95 -14.16 -5.65
N GLU A 135 12.40 -13.74 -4.51
CA GLU A 135 11.80 -14.67 -3.56
C GLU A 135 10.57 -15.35 -4.16
N ASP A 136 9.76 -14.62 -4.94
CA ASP A 136 8.59 -15.16 -5.63
C ASP A 136 8.98 -16.15 -6.75
N ASP A 137 10.08 -15.92 -7.46
CA ASP A 137 10.58 -16.80 -8.51
C ASP A 137 11.18 -18.11 -7.95
N ASP A 138 11.88 -18.05 -6.82
CA ASP A 138 12.46 -19.23 -6.16
C ASP A 138 11.40 -20.13 -5.51
N GLU A 139 10.28 -19.56 -5.04
CA GLU A 139 9.18 -20.32 -4.45
C GLU A 139 8.25 -20.94 -5.51
N SER A 140 8.28 -20.42 -6.73
CA SER A 140 7.50 -20.96 -7.87
C SER A 140 8.22 -22.06 -8.69
N ALA A 141 9.47 -22.27 -8.41
CA ALA A 141 10.29 -23.33 -9.01
C ALA A 141 10.32 -24.58 -8.15
#